data_1bd96acf9c0eac78a5a0c733f9b9f7e0
#
_entry.id   1bd96acf9c0eac78a5a0c733f9b9f7e0
#
_cell.length_a   1.000
_cell.length_b   1.000
_cell.length_c   1.000
_cell.angle_alpha   90.00
_cell.angle_beta   90.00
_cell.angle_gamma   90.00
#
_symmetry.space_group_name_H-M   'P 1'
#
loop_
_entity.id
_entity.type
_entity.pdbx_description
1 polymer ?
#
loop_
_entity_poly.entity_id
_entity_poly.type
_entity_poly.pdbx_seq_one_letter_code
_entity_poly.pdbx_strand_id
1 'polypeptide(L)'
;YHPWIEILDPTERAAQGAPPRRIVLPPSGFVCGIYARSDIQRGVHKAPANEVVLGLTKFEININKARQDVLNPEGINALRFFEGRGNRVWGARTLSSDPEWKYVNVRRLFIFLEHSIDKSTQWAVFEPNNERLWRNIRQTIEDFLLTLWRDGALIGDKPEQAYFVHCDRTTMTQNDLDNGRMIALIGVAPTKPAEYVIFRIGQWTGDAANTTPTT
;
A
#
# COMPACT_ATOMS: atom_id res chain seq x y z
N TYR A 1 1.17 13.31 -6.60
CA TYR A 1 -0.19 13.74 -6.25
C TYR A 1 -0.47 15.11 -6.85
N HIS A 2 -1.69 15.29 -7.38
CA HIS A 2 -2.14 16.50 -8.04
C HIS A 2 -3.66 16.66 -7.81
N PRO A 3 -4.21 17.88 -7.65
CA PRO A 3 -3.57 19.19 -7.68
C PRO A 3 -3.02 19.65 -6.31
N TRP A 4 -2.59 20.91 -6.22
CA TRP A 4 -2.25 21.56 -4.97
C TRP A 4 -3.52 21.88 -4.17
N ILE A 5 -3.33 22.19 -2.89
CA ILE A 5 -4.40 22.31 -1.89
C ILE A 5 -4.43 23.73 -1.36
N GLU A 6 -5.58 24.39 -1.40
CA GLU A 6 -5.80 25.68 -0.79
C GLU A 6 -6.29 25.51 0.66
N ILE A 7 -5.66 26.20 1.58
CA ILE A 7 -6.04 26.25 2.99
C ILE A 7 -6.15 27.71 3.48
N LEU A 8 -6.78 27.90 4.62
CA LEU A 8 -6.66 29.14 5.36
C LEU A 8 -5.24 29.23 5.95
N ASP A 9 -4.63 30.42 5.88
CA ASP A 9 -3.29 30.63 6.42
C ASP A 9 -3.33 30.52 7.96
N PRO A 10 -2.68 29.51 8.55
CA PRO A 10 -2.70 29.31 9.99
C PRO A 10 -1.82 30.32 10.75
N THR A 11 -0.97 31.06 10.04
CA THR A 11 -0.02 32.02 10.64
C THR A 11 -0.60 33.44 10.77
N GLU A 12 -1.63 33.74 10.00
CA GLU A 12 -2.28 35.06 10.03
C GLU A 12 -3.67 35.00 10.66
N ARG A 13 -3.88 35.84 11.69
CA ARG A 13 -5.23 36.11 12.17
C ARG A 13 -5.86 37.17 11.27
N ALA A 14 -7.03 36.87 10.71
CA ALA A 14 -7.77 37.87 9.96
C ALA A 14 -7.99 39.13 10.82
N ALA A 15 -7.66 40.31 10.29
CA ALA A 15 -8.05 41.57 10.91
C ALA A 15 -9.58 41.64 10.96
N GLN A 16 -10.11 42.33 11.97
CA GLN A 16 -11.56 42.46 12.16
C GLN A 16 -12.23 42.98 10.88
N GLY A 17 -13.08 42.17 10.24
CA GLY A 17 -13.78 42.52 9.01
C GLY A 17 -13.06 42.18 7.68
N ALA A 18 -11.82 41.70 7.72
CA ALA A 18 -11.12 41.20 6.52
C ALA A 18 -11.33 39.72 6.30
N PRO A 19 -11.44 39.24 5.04
CA PRO A 19 -11.49 37.81 4.77
C PRO A 19 -10.16 37.15 5.16
N PRO A 20 -10.18 35.94 5.73
CA PRO A 20 -8.96 35.24 6.10
C PRO A 20 -8.10 34.95 4.86
N ARG A 21 -6.78 35.16 5.01
CA ARG A 21 -5.82 34.87 3.95
C ARG A 21 -5.84 33.37 3.60
N ARG A 22 -5.70 33.11 2.33
CA ARG A 22 -5.59 31.73 1.81
C ARG A 22 -4.24 31.51 1.19
N ILE A 23 -3.70 30.33 1.37
CA ILE A 23 -2.42 29.91 0.78
C ILE A 23 -2.61 28.57 0.05
N VAL A 24 -1.82 28.39 -1.00
CA VAL A 24 -1.82 27.17 -1.79
C VAL A 24 -0.55 26.40 -1.49
N LEU A 25 -0.70 25.15 -1.10
CA LEU A 25 0.38 24.27 -0.67
C LEU A 25 0.43 22.99 -1.51
N PRO A 26 1.64 22.41 -1.70
CA PRO A 26 1.75 21.09 -2.30
C PRO A 26 1.08 20.03 -1.41
N PRO A 27 0.49 18.97 -2.01
CA PRO A 27 -0.32 17.98 -1.27
C PRO A 27 0.49 17.04 -0.38
N SER A 28 1.83 17.07 -0.44
CA SER A 28 2.71 16.10 0.21
C SER A 28 2.46 15.94 1.72
N GLY A 29 2.33 17.03 2.47
CA GLY A 29 2.06 16.98 3.91
C GLY A 29 0.71 16.33 4.24
N PHE A 30 -0.34 16.65 3.47
CA PHE A 30 -1.67 16.04 3.62
C PHE A 30 -1.63 14.54 3.31
N VAL A 31 -0.94 14.16 2.25
CA VAL A 31 -0.79 12.75 1.82
C VAL A 31 -0.01 11.94 2.85
N CYS A 32 1.08 12.49 3.41
CA CYS A 32 1.81 11.85 4.51
C CYS A 32 0.92 11.60 5.73
N GLY A 33 0.10 12.58 6.12
CA GLY A 33 -0.88 12.43 7.20
C GLY A 33 -1.94 11.37 6.91
N ILE A 34 -2.39 11.28 5.65
CA ILE A 34 -3.35 10.25 5.21
C ILE A 34 -2.70 8.86 5.25
N TYR A 35 -1.43 8.73 4.84
CA TYR A 35 -0.68 7.46 4.94
C TYR A 35 -0.61 6.99 6.39
N ALA A 36 -0.17 7.86 7.30
CA ALA A 36 -0.08 7.52 8.71
C ALA A 36 -1.44 7.10 9.29
N ARG A 37 -2.51 7.82 8.96
CA ARG A 37 -3.87 7.48 9.39
C ARG A 37 -4.33 6.13 8.83
N SER A 38 -4.11 5.87 7.54
CA SER A 38 -4.45 4.61 6.89
C SER A 38 -3.69 3.43 7.49
N ASP A 39 -2.40 3.61 7.79
CA ASP A 39 -1.56 2.58 8.40
C ASP A 39 -2.06 2.18 9.78
N ILE A 40 -2.43 3.16 10.61
CA ILE A 40 -2.95 2.90 11.96
C ILE A 40 -4.32 2.22 11.91
N GLN A 41 -5.19 2.63 10.99
CA GLN A 41 -6.57 2.14 10.94
C GLN A 41 -6.73 0.82 10.19
N ARG A 42 -5.93 0.58 9.17
CA ARG A 42 -6.13 -0.49 8.19
C ARG A 42 -4.87 -1.31 7.89
N GLY A 43 -3.71 -0.86 8.34
CA GLY A 43 -2.42 -1.47 8.03
C GLY A 43 -1.79 -0.94 6.73
N VAL A 44 -0.48 -1.16 6.60
CA VAL A 44 0.36 -0.65 5.48
C VAL A 44 -0.05 -1.25 4.12
N HIS A 45 -0.61 -2.46 4.12
CA HIS A 45 -1.07 -3.15 2.91
C HIS A 45 -2.27 -2.49 2.23
N LYS A 46 -3.06 -1.69 2.99
CA LYS A 46 -4.19 -0.94 2.42
C LYS A 46 -3.67 0.20 1.54
N ALA A 47 -4.10 0.24 0.28
CA ALA A 47 -3.80 1.38 -0.59
C ALA A 47 -4.35 2.69 0.01
N PRO A 48 -3.54 3.76 0.16
CA PRO A 48 -3.96 5.02 0.77
C PRO A 48 -4.78 5.87 -0.23
N ALA A 49 -5.78 5.24 -0.84
CA ALA A 49 -6.72 5.83 -1.79
C ALA A 49 -8.15 5.65 -1.31
N ASN A 50 -9.06 6.45 -1.85
CA ASN A 50 -10.43 6.64 -1.36
C ASN A 50 -10.48 7.18 0.08
N GLU A 51 -9.40 7.79 0.52
CA GLU A 51 -9.26 8.41 1.84
C GLU A 51 -9.68 9.89 1.80
N VAL A 52 -10.30 10.36 2.88
CA VAL A 52 -10.74 11.76 2.99
C VAL A 52 -9.54 12.66 3.20
N VAL A 53 -9.48 13.75 2.44
CA VAL A 53 -8.53 14.85 2.66
C VAL A 53 -9.21 15.87 3.55
N LEU A 54 -8.65 16.12 4.71
CA LEU A 54 -9.18 17.04 5.73
C LEU A 54 -8.37 18.33 5.77
N GLY A 55 -8.96 19.41 6.32
CA GLY A 55 -8.25 20.65 6.60
C GLY A 55 -8.01 21.56 5.40
N LEU A 56 -8.68 21.29 4.25
CA LEU A 56 -8.58 22.13 3.06
C LEU A 56 -9.83 22.99 2.87
N THR A 57 -9.67 24.13 2.19
CA THR A 57 -10.77 24.95 1.69
C THR A 57 -11.28 24.40 0.37
N LYS A 58 -10.37 24.16 -0.56
CA LYS A 58 -10.63 23.53 -1.87
C LYS A 58 -9.34 23.02 -2.51
N PHE A 59 -9.46 22.30 -3.60
CA PHE A 59 -8.33 22.04 -4.49
C PHE A 59 -8.11 23.23 -5.43
N GLU A 60 -6.84 23.49 -5.78
CA GLU A 60 -6.48 24.53 -6.76
C GLU A 60 -7.20 24.33 -8.09
N ILE A 61 -7.28 23.09 -8.54
CA ILE A 61 -7.94 22.71 -9.80
C ILE A 61 -8.90 21.53 -9.50
N ASN A 62 -10.09 21.56 -10.07
CA ASN A 62 -11.01 20.45 -9.98
C ASN A 62 -10.68 19.39 -11.05
N ILE A 63 -10.38 18.18 -10.60
CA ILE A 63 -10.09 17.03 -11.47
C ILE A 63 -11.38 16.25 -11.69
N ASN A 64 -11.87 16.24 -12.92
CA ASN A 64 -12.99 15.42 -13.36
C ASN A 64 -12.50 14.05 -13.87
N LYS A 65 -13.45 13.19 -14.29
CA LYS A 65 -13.13 11.85 -14.78
C LYS A 65 -12.20 11.90 -16.01
N ALA A 66 -12.50 12.76 -16.98
CA ALA A 66 -11.71 12.84 -18.22
C ALA A 66 -10.25 13.23 -17.96
N ARG A 67 -10.01 14.19 -17.06
CA ARG A 67 -8.64 14.55 -16.64
C ARG A 67 -7.94 13.40 -15.90
N GLN A 68 -8.67 12.68 -15.06
CA GLN A 68 -8.10 11.54 -14.35
C GLN A 68 -7.74 10.39 -15.29
N ASP A 69 -8.53 10.14 -16.32
CA ASP A 69 -8.25 9.08 -17.30
C ASP A 69 -6.92 9.32 -18.04
N VAL A 70 -6.46 10.58 -18.12
CA VAL A 70 -5.13 10.94 -18.64
C VAL A 70 -4.04 10.82 -17.54
N LEU A 71 -4.31 11.27 -16.33
CA LEU A 71 -3.31 11.32 -15.25
C LEU A 71 -2.97 9.94 -14.67
N ASN A 72 -3.98 9.08 -14.52
CA ASN A 72 -3.82 7.79 -13.86
C ASN A 72 -2.87 6.82 -14.57
N PRO A 73 -2.87 6.70 -15.91
CA PRO A 73 -1.87 5.89 -16.63
C PRO A 73 -0.43 6.36 -16.39
N GLU A 74 -0.22 7.66 -16.23
CA GLU A 74 1.09 8.27 -15.95
C GLU A 74 1.52 8.14 -14.46
N GLY A 75 0.78 7.40 -13.64
CA GLY A 75 1.07 7.23 -12.22
C GLY A 75 0.80 8.46 -11.36
N ILE A 76 0.08 9.46 -11.89
CA ILE A 76 -0.27 10.68 -11.17
C ILE A 76 -1.56 10.46 -10.39
N ASN A 77 -1.47 10.45 -9.08
CA ASN A 77 -2.61 10.23 -8.19
C ASN A 77 -3.42 11.51 -8.02
N ALA A 78 -4.68 11.48 -8.43
CA ALA A 78 -5.56 12.64 -8.37
C ALA A 78 -6.13 12.86 -6.97
N LEU A 79 -6.25 14.13 -6.57
CA LEU A 79 -7.08 14.57 -5.46
C LEU A 79 -8.37 15.14 -6.05
N ARG A 80 -9.52 14.59 -5.65
CA ARG A 80 -10.81 14.91 -6.26
C ARG A 80 -11.87 15.25 -5.23
N PHE A 81 -12.72 16.17 -5.61
CA PHE A 81 -14.00 16.40 -4.91
C PHE A 81 -15.08 15.51 -5.52
N PHE A 82 -15.85 14.86 -4.66
CA PHE A 82 -17.02 14.08 -5.02
C PHE A 82 -18.23 14.63 -4.28
N GLU A 83 -19.29 14.92 -5.00
CA GLU A 83 -20.54 15.32 -4.41
C GLU A 83 -21.08 14.24 -3.43
N GLY A 84 -21.49 14.65 -2.25
CA GLY A 84 -21.93 13.74 -1.18
C GLY A 84 -20.83 12.93 -0.48
N ARG A 85 -19.57 12.91 -1.01
CA ARG A 85 -18.46 12.14 -0.43
C ARG A 85 -17.25 13.01 -0.05
N GLY A 86 -17.24 14.28 -0.46
CA GLY A 86 -16.21 15.24 -0.12
C GLY A 86 -14.88 15.06 -0.89
N ASN A 87 -13.83 15.63 -0.34
CA ASN A 87 -12.49 15.64 -0.92
C ASN A 87 -11.77 14.32 -0.64
N ARG A 88 -11.27 13.65 -1.69
CA ARG A 88 -10.66 12.33 -1.56
C ARG A 88 -9.37 12.20 -2.37
N VAL A 89 -8.46 11.40 -1.84
CA VAL A 89 -7.36 10.83 -2.62
C VAL A 89 -7.95 9.77 -3.56
N TRP A 90 -7.72 9.91 -4.86
CA TRP A 90 -8.32 9.03 -5.88
C TRP A 90 -7.26 8.43 -6.80
N GLY A 91 -6.27 7.77 -6.21
CA GLY A 91 -5.19 7.05 -6.87
C GLY A 91 -4.15 6.57 -5.85
N ALA A 92 -3.51 5.45 -6.16
CA ALA A 92 -2.45 4.86 -5.34
C ALA A 92 -1.38 4.18 -6.19
N ARG A 93 -1.02 4.80 -7.31
CA ARG A 93 0.06 4.33 -8.19
C ARG A 93 1.38 5.00 -7.84
N THR A 94 2.46 4.28 -8.10
CA THR A 94 3.82 4.84 -8.13
C THR A 94 4.13 5.38 -9.52
N LEU A 95 5.29 6.03 -9.67
CA LEU A 95 5.82 6.43 -10.98
C LEU A 95 6.70 5.34 -11.62
N SER A 96 6.73 4.13 -11.03
CA SER A 96 7.51 3.03 -11.57
C SER A 96 6.95 2.54 -12.89
N SER A 97 7.82 2.28 -13.86
CA SER A 97 7.49 1.57 -15.10
C SER A 97 7.37 0.07 -14.93
N ASP A 98 7.85 -0.47 -13.80
CA ASP A 98 7.76 -1.88 -13.45
C ASP A 98 6.35 -2.22 -12.93
N PRO A 99 5.62 -3.14 -13.57
CA PRO A 99 4.27 -3.54 -13.14
C PRO A 99 4.21 -4.15 -11.73
N GLU A 100 5.31 -4.72 -11.23
CA GLU A 100 5.37 -5.27 -9.87
C GLU A 100 5.30 -4.17 -8.83
N TRP A 101 5.91 -3.02 -9.11
CA TRP A 101 5.96 -1.85 -8.24
C TRP A 101 4.94 -0.77 -8.58
N LYS A 102 3.92 -1.12 -9.35
CA LYS A 102 2.88 -0.18 -9.81
C LYS A 102 2.13 0.49 -8.65
N TYR A 103 1.93 -0.19 -7.52
CA TYR A 103 1.08 0.29 -6.43
C TYR A 103 1.87 0.73 -5.20
N VAL A 104 1.48 1.88 -4.64
CA VAL A 104 2.09 2.47 -3.44
C VAL A 104 2.03 1.52 -2.24
N ASN A 105 0.89 0.86 -2.00
CA ASN A 105 0.74 -0.07 -0.89
C ASN A 105 1.68 -1.28 -1.01
N VAL A 106 1.89 -1.80 -2.21
CA VAL A 106 2.83 -2.91 -2.44
C VAL A 106 4.25 -2.46 -2.08
N ARG A 107 4.73 -1.33 -2.62
CA ARG A 107 6.07 -0.82 -2.31
C ARG A 107 6.25 -0.55 -0.82
N ARG A 108 5.25 0.05 -0.17
CA ARG A 108 5.29 0.34 1.27
C ARG A 108 5.24 -0.93 2.12
N LEU A 109 4.48 -1.93 1.70
CA LEU A 109 4.46 -3.23 2.37
C LEU A 109 5.86 -3.88 2.35
N PHE A 110 6.56 -3.87 1.22
CA PHE A 110 7.92 -4.40 1.16
C PHE A 110 8.90 -3.65 2.05
N ILE A 111 8.84 -2.32 2.10
CA ILE A 111 9.65 -1.51 3.03
C ILE A 111 9.34 -1.90 4.48
N PHE A 112 8.07 -2.10 4.82
CA PHE A 112 7.66 -2.52 6.14
C PHE A 112 8.17 -3.93 6.49
N LEU A 113 8.09 -4.89 5.54
CA LEU A 113 8.63 -6.23 5.69
C LEU A 113 10.14 -6.21 5.94
N GLU A 114 10.89 -5.51 5.09
CA GLU A 114 12.35 -5.36 5.20
C GLU A 114 12.75 -4.85 6.59
N HIS A 115 12.18 -3.73 7.03
CA HIS A 115 12.48 -3.14 8.33
C HIS A 115 12.04 -4.01 9.52
N SER A 116 10.90 -4.65 9.43
CA SER A 116 10.37 -5.49 10.52
C SER A 116 11.19 -6.76 10.68
N ILE A 117 11.56 -7.41 9.58
CA ILE A 117 12.38 -8.62 9.59
C ILE A 117 13.79 -8.28 10.09
N ASP A 118 14.41 -7.21 9.56
CA ASP A 118 15.72 -6.75 10.04
C ASP A 118 15.72 -6.54 11.56
N LYS A 119 14.78 -5.77 12.09
CA LYS A 119 14.69 -5.53 13.54
C LYS A 119 14.40 -6.78 14.36
N SER A 120 13.55 -7.66 13.86
CA SER A 120 13.16 -8.88 14.61
C SER A 120 14.26 -9.96 14.60
N THR A 121 15.24 -9.85 13.73
CA THR A 121 16.33 -10.81 13.59
C THR A 121 17.69 -10.32 14.10
N GLN A 122 17.78 -9.10 14.63
CA GLN A 122 19.03 -8.51 15.17
C GLN A 122 19.68 -9.36 16.26
N TRP A 123 18.91 -10.10 17.03
CA TRP A 123 19.41 -11.01 18.07
C TRP A 123 20.27 -12.16 17.52
N ALA A 124 20.12 -12.50 16.23
CA ALA A 124 20.86 -13.58 15.58
C ALA A 124 22.32 -13.22 15.24
N VAL A 125 22.66 -11.94 15.30
CA VAL A 125 24.01 -11.46 14.99
C VAL A 125 24.97 -11.94 16.07
N PHE A 126 26.08 -12.58 15.64
CA PHE A 126 27.08 -13.26 16.47
C PHE A 126 26.62 -14.55 17.16
N GLU A 127 25.39 -15.04 16.92
CA GLU A 127 25.00 -16.37 17.36
C GLU A 127 25.73 -17.46 16.54
N PRO A 128 25.94 -18.67 17.08
CA PRO A 128 26.53 -19.78 16.34
C PRO A 128 25.74 -20.11 15.07
N ASN A 129 26.39 -19.98 13.90
CA ASN A 129 25.78 -20.18 12.61
C ASN A 129 25.57 -21.67 12.30
N ASN A 130 24.46 -22.24 12.78
CA ASN A 130 24.10 -23.66 12.68
C ASN A 130 22.61 -23.86 12.37
N GLU A 131 22.20 -25.10 12.15
CA GLU A 131 20.82 -25.46 11.81
C GLU A 131 19.79 -25.06 12.88
N ARG A 132 20.18 -24.96 14.14
CA ARG A 132 19.29 -24.51 15.22
C ARG A 132 18.96 -23.03 15.03
N LEU A 133 19.97 -22.21 14.76
CA LEU A 133 19.79 -20.80 14.47
C LEU A 133 18.90 -20.58 13.23
N TRP A 134 19.16 -21.32 12.16
CA TRP A 134 18.40 -21.20 10.90
C TRP A 134 16.92 -21.54 11.10
N ARG A 135 16.62 -22.60 11.85
CA ARG A 135 15.22 -22.94 12.21
C ARG A 135 14.54 -21.86 13.02
N ASN A 136 15.23 -21.26 14.00
CA ASN A 136 14.66 -20.20 14.83
C ASN A 136 14.38 -18.94 14.00
N ILE A 137 15.29 -18.55 13.12
CA ILE A 137 15.10 -17.43 12.19
C ILE A 137 13.92 -17.69 11.26
N ARG A 138 13.87 -18.86 10.63
CA ARG A 138 12.76 -19.24 9.76
C ARG A 138 11.43 -19.14 10.51
N GLN A 139 11.33 -19.74 11.69
CA GLN A 139 10.11 -19.69 12.49
C GLN A 139 9.70 -18.27 12.87
N THR A 140 10.64 -17.42 13.29
CA THR A 140 10.37 -16.01 13.60
C THR A 140 9.77 -15.27 12.43
N ILE A 141 10.31 -15.48 11.22
CA ILE A 141 9.82 -14.82 10.01
C ILE A 141 8.47 -15.41 9.58
N GLU A 142 8.30 -16.74 9.63
CA GLU A 142 7.03 -17.41 9.31
C GLU A 142 5.88 -16.94 10.23
N ASP A 143 6.11 -16.81 11.53
CA ASP A 143 5.11 -16.33 12.49
C ASP A 143 4.68 -14.88 12.19
N PHE A 144 5.64 -14.03 11.82
CA PHE A 144 5.37 -12.66 11.40
C PHE A 144 4.55 -12.61 10.10
N LEU A 145 4.95 -13.37 9.07
CA LEU A 145 4.24 -13.41 7.79
C LEU A 145 2.85 -14.04 7.91
N LEU A 146 2.68 -15.03 8.80
CA LEU A 146 1.38 -15.64 9.11
C LEU A 146 0.41 -14.60 9.68
N THR A 147 0.90 -13.70 10.53
CA THR A 147 0.08 -12.59 11.06
C THR A 147 -0.37 -11.67 9.93
N LEU A 148 0.54 -11.27 9.04
CA LEU A 148 0.21 -10.41 7.90
C LEU A 148 -0.76 -11.08 6.90
N TRP A 149 -0.63 -12.38 6.69
CA TRP A 149 -1.58 -13.13 5.87
C TRP A 149 -2.98 -13.14 6.49
N ARG A 150 -3.10 -13.36 7.80
CA ARG A 150 -4.38 -13.30 8.53
C ARG A 150 -5.02 -11.92 8.48
N ASP A 151 -4.21 -10.88 8.47
CA ASP A 151 -4.66 -9.49 8.33
C ASP A 151 -5.02 -9.11 6.87
N GLY A 152 -4.88 -10.05 5.91
CA GLY A 152 -5.23 -9.85 4.51
C GLY A 152 -4.21 -9.06 3.70
N ALA A 153 -2.98 -8.90 4.22
CA ALA A 153 -1.89 -8.23 3.50
C ALA A 153 -1.32 -9.08 2.36
N LEU A 154 -1.45 -10.41 2.46
CA LEU A 154 -0.95 -11.38 1.48
C LEU A 154 -2.11 -12.17 0.88
N ILE A 155 -1.99 -12.52 -0.42
CA ILE A 155 -2.97 -13.30 -1.17
C ILE A 155 -2.66 -14.79 -1.04
N GLY A 156 -3.70 -15.60 -0.84
CA GLY A 156 -3.64 -17.07 -0.83
C GLY A 156 -4.71 -17.62 0.11
N ASP A 157 -5.35 -18.72 -0.29
CA ASP A 157 -6.32 -19.43 0.55
C ASP A 157 -5.65 -20.16 1.72
N LYS A 158 -4.36 -20.48 1.53
CA LYS A 158 -3.51 -21.12 2.53
C LYS A 158 -2.19 -20.35 2.67
N PRO A 159 -1.55 -20.41 3.86
CA PRO A 159 -0.26 -19.73 4.10
C PRO A 159 0.81 -20.07 3.07
N GLU A 160 0.90 -21.35 2.64
CA GLU A 160 1.91 -21.84 1.69
C GLU A 160 1.76 -21.24 0.28
N GLN A 161 0.59 -20.68 -0.04
CA GLN A 161 0.34 -19.95 -1.30
C GLN A 161 0.68 -18.45 -1.16
N ALA A 162 0.68 -17.94 0.07
CA ALA A 162 0.85 -16.53 0.37
C ALA A 162 2.32 -16.13 0.58
N TYR A 163 3.12 -17.03 1.15
CA TYR A 163 4.53 -16.78 1.41
C TYR A 163 5.32 -18.09 1.53
N PHE A 164 6.65 -17.96 1.41
CA PHE A 164 7.60 -19.01 1.78
C PHE A 164 8.83 -18.40 2.45
N VAL A 165 9.49 -19.19 3.31
CA VAL A 165 10.75 -18.82 3.96
C VAL A 165 11.69 -20.03 3.89
N HIS A 166 12.84 -19.84 3.25
CA HIS A 166 13.91 -20.83 3.21
C HIS A 166 15.14 -20.28 3.91
N CYS A 167 15.61 -20.98 4.92
CA CYS A 167 16.86 -20.68 5.61
C CYS A 167 17.48 -22.02 6.01
N ASP A 168 18.27 -22.57 5.13
CA ASP A 168 18.88 -23.90 5.26
C ASP A 168 20.10 -24.06 4.34
N ARG A 169 20.61 -25.29 4.22
CA ARG A 169 21.77 -25.60 3.35
C ARG A 169 21.52 -25.36 1.85
N THR A 170 20.31 -25.19 1.42
CA THR A 170 20.00 -24.90 0.00
C THR A 170 20.16 -23.41 -0.33
N THR A 171 20.07 -22.55 0.69
CA THR A 171 20.24 -21.10 0.54
C THR A 171 21.65 -20.62 0.80
N MET A 172 22.52 -21.46 1.38
CA MET A 172 23.88 -21.11 1.80
C MET A 172 24.92 -22.08 1.28
N THR A 173 25.96 -21.54 0.66
CA THR A 173 27.15 -22.32 0.29
C THR A 173 28.08 -22.50 1.48
N GLN A 174 29.05 -23.43 1.40
CA GLN A 174 30.08 -23.57 2.42
C GLN A 174 30.89 -22.27 2.58
N ASN A 175 31.19 -21.59 1.48
CA ASN A 175 31.87 -20.30 1.51
C ASN A 175 31.07 -19.22 2.27
N ASP A 176 29.75 -19.26 2.21
CA ASP A 176 28.91 -18.31 3.01
C ASP A 176 29.05 -18.59 4.49
N LEU A 177 29.01 -19.87 4.88
CA LEU A 177 29.16 -20.30 6.28
C LEU A 177 30.55 -19.95 6.83
N ASP A 178 31.60 -20.23 6.06
CA ASP A 178 33.00 -19.96 6.44
C ASP A 178 33.23 -18.44 6.60
N ASN A 179 32.50 -17.60 5.88
CA ASN A 179 32.51 -16.14 6.01
C ASN A 179 31.48 -15.59 6.99
N GLY A 180 30.83 -16.44 7.80
CA GLY A 180 29.85 -16.02 8.81
C GLY A 180 28.56 -15.45 8.23
N ARG A 181 28.22 -15.78 6.98
CA ARG A 181 26.97 -15.32 6.34
C ARG A 181 25.85 -16.32 6.55
N MET A 182 24.70 -15.82 6.94
CA MET A 182 23.44 -16.55 6.96
C MET A 182 22.48 -15.91 5.96
N ILE A 183 21.89 -16.71 5.06
CA ILE A 183 21.02 -16.24 3.99
C ILE A 183 19.65 -16.86 4.14
N ALA A 184 18.65 -16.02 4.35
CA ALA A 184 17.24 -16.39 4.30
C ALA A 184 16.62 -15.89 2.99
N LEU A 185 15.94 -16.77 2.27
CA LEU A 185 15.18 -16.44 1.07
C LEU A 185 13.70 -16.38 1.43
N ILE A 186 13.09 -15.22 1.19
CA ILE A 186 11.69 -14.95 1.56
C ILE A 186 10.93 -14.52 0.31
N GLY A 187 9.83 -15.21 0.02
CA GLY A 187 8.89 -14.80 -1.02
C GLY A 187 7.51 -14.53 -0.45
N VAL A 188 6.86 -13.48 -0.93
CA VAL A 188 5.52 -13.06 -0.50
C VAL A 188 4.65 -12.70 -1.70
N ALA A 189 3.35 -12.97 -1.61
CA ALA A 189 2.34 -12.59 -2.60
C ALA A 189 1.50 -11.42 -2.06
N PRO A 190 1.84 -10.15 -2.39
CA PRO A 190 1.16 -8.99 -1.84
C PRO A 190 -0.24 -8.79 -2.42
N THR A 191 -1.18 -8.32 -1.59
CA THR A 191 -2.51 -7.91 -2.04
C THR A 191 -2.43 -6.60 -2.84
N LYS A 192 -2.99 -6.62 -4.07
CA LYS A 192 -3.10 -5.42 -4.92
C LYS A 192 -4.48 -4.79 -4.76
N PRO A 193 -4.61 -3.44 -4.86
CA PRO A 193 -5.90 -2.77 -4.72
C PRO A 193 -6.79 -3.02 -5.94
N ALA A 194 -8.11 -3.09 -5.71
CA ALA A 194 -9.10 -3.03 -6.79
C ALA A 194 -9.25 -1.56 -7.24
N GLU A 195 -8.73 -1.21 -8.41
CA GLU A 195 -8.89 0.13 -8.99
C GLU A 195 -10.22 0.29 -9.72
N TYR A 196 -10.74 -0.81 -10.29
CA TYR A 196 -11.96 -0.81 -11.10
C TYR A 196 -12.93 -1.87 -10.60
N VAL A 197 -14.18 -1.47 -10.50
CA VAL A 197 -15.29 -2.39 -10.24
C VAL A 197 -16.16 -2.40 -11.48
N ILE A 198 -16.20 -3.54 -12.17
CA ILE A 198 -16.96 -3.71 -13.42
C ILE A 198 -18.19 -4.52 -13.12
N PHE A 199 -19.37 -3.95 -13.38
CA PHE A 199 -20.64 -4.63 -13.28
C PHE A 199 -21.11 -5.02 -14.68
N ARG A 200 -21.48 -6.28 -14.86
CA ARG A 200 -22.21 -6.75 -16.04
C ARG A 200 -23.64 -7.02 -15.64
N ILE A 201 -24.55 -6.15 -16.07
CA ILE A 201 -25.98 -6.27 -15.75
C ILE A 201 -26.68 -6.70 -17.03
N GLY A 202 -27.29 -7.89 -17.00
CA GLY A 202 -28.11 -8.42 -18.09
C GLY A 202 -29.59 -8.45 -17.68
N GLN A 203 -30.50 -8.32 -18.65
CA GLN A 203 -31.93 -8.56 -18.44
C GLN A 203 -32.17 -10.08 -18.53
N TRP A 204 -32.74 -10.66 -17.47
CA TRP A 204 -33.16 -12.06 -17.44
C TRP A 204 -34.65 -12.16 -17.79
N THR A 205 -34.97 -13.02 -18.72
CA THR A 205 -36.35 -13.51 -18.87
C THR A 205 -36.50 -14.75 -17.98
N GLY A 206 -37.62 -14.87 -17.26
CA GLY A 206 -37.82 -15.81 -16.14
C GLY A 206 -37.58 -17.30 -16.41
N ASP A 207 -37.37 -17.69 -17.67
CA ASP A 207 -37.14 -19.09 -18.08
C ASP A 207 -35.64 -19.44 -18.21
N ALA A 208 -34.70 -18.52 -17.94
CA ALA A 208 -33.27 -18.72 -18.17
C ALA A 208 -32.49 -19.16 -16.91
N ALA A 209 -33.13 -19.81 -15.95
CA ALA A 209 -32.53 -20.18 -14.65
C ALA A 209 -31.37 -21.22 -14.73
N ASN A 210 -31.01 -21.75 -15.91
CA ASN A 210 -30.06 -22.86 -16.05
C ASN A 210 -28.94 -22.69 -17.08
N THR A 211 -28.68 -21.48 -17.59
CA THR A 211 -27.52 -21.27 -18.47
C THR A 211 -26.45 -20.47 -17.74
N THR A 212 -25.44 -21.16 -17.26
CA THR A 212 -24.17 -20.57 -16.84
C THR A 212 -23.55 -19.84 -18.04
N PRO A 213 -23.19 -18.55 -17.97
CA PRO A 213 -22.50 -17.89 -19.07
C PRO A 213 -21.14 -18.52 -19.24
N THR A 214 -20.94 -19.20 -20.33
CA THR A 214 -19.62 -19.60 -20.82
C THR A 214 -18.81 -18.34 -21.14
N THR A 215 -17.59 -18.30 -20.62
CA THR A 215 -16.52 -17.30 -20.66
C THR A 215 -16.33 -16.59 -21.98
#